data_3b9a7eff9ca674aaebcf8d2f1fe02762
#
_entry.id   3b9a7eff9ca674aaebcf8d2f1fe02762
#
_cell.length_a   1.000
_cell.length_b   1.000
_cell.length_c   1.000
_cell.angle_alpha   90.00
_cell.angle_beta   90.00
_cell.angle_gamma   90.00
#
_symmetry.space_group_name_H-M   'P 1'
#
loop_
_entity.id
_entity.type
_entity.pdbx_description
1 polymer ?
#
loop_
_entity_poly.entity_id
_entity_poly.type
_entity_poly.pdbx_seq_one_letter_code
_entity_poly.pdbx_strand_id
1 'polypeptide(L)'
;MNKQSEIGVEAQLILILAGTSSQYTEARRLLELIPRQAAWLTRPAGLKGLSNPKVYRFGSWRSLAQIDAIETALLEAKAEVIDL
;
A
#
# COMPACT_ATOMS: atom_id res chain seq x y z
N MET A 1 -15.69 -4.41 25.12
CA MET A 1 -15.70 -4.30 24.38
C MET A 1 -14.74 -4.44 23.46
N ASN A 2 -14.48 -5.29 22.88
CA ASN A 2 -13.59 -5.54 22.00
C ASN A 2 -13.72 -4.85 20.75
N LYS A 3 -14.60 -4.03 20.62
CA LYS A 3 -14.75 -3.34 19.45
C LYS A 3 -13.59 -2.47 19.23
N GLN A 4 -12.91 -2.05 20.24
CA GLN A 4 -11.82 -1.23 20.08
C GLN A 4 -10.73 -1.86 19.31
N SER A 5 -10.38 -3.05 19.59
CA SER A 5 -9.36 -3.73 18.88
C SER A 5 -9.73 -3.94 17.46
N GLU A 6 -10.96 -4.23 17.23
CA GLU A 6 -11.42 -4.44 15.88
C GLU A 6 -11.30 -3.18 15.08
N ILE A 7 -11.64 -2.06 15.66
CA ILE A 7 -11.55 -0.81 14.99
C ILE A 7 -10.10 -0.52 14.64
N GLY A 8 -9.18 -0.78 15.52
CA GLY A 8 -7.79 -0.55 15.26
C GLY A 8 -7.28 -1.36 14.10
N VAL A 9 -7.68 -2.61 14.04
CA VAL A 9 -7.28 -3.47 12.95
C VAL A 9 -7.90 -3.01 11.64
N GLU A 10 -9.17 -2.65 11.69
CA GLU A 10 -9.84 -2.23 10.49
C GLU A 10 -9.31 -0.91 9.97
N ALA A 11 -8.76 -0.11 10.81
CA ALA A 11 -8.24 1.16 10.39
C ALA A 11 -6.90 1.04 9.70
N GLN A 12 -6.31 -0.14 9.73
CA GLN A 12 -5.01 -0.31 9.09
C GLN A 12 -5.15 -0.23 7.59
N LEU A 13 -4.45 0.71 6.98
CA LEU A 13 -4.53 0.96 5.56
C LEU A 13 -3.56 0.03 4.83
N ILE A 14 -4.03 -0.56 3.75
CA ILE A 14 -3.19 -1.38 2.89
C ILE A 14 -2.73 -0.51 1.73
N LEU A 15 -1.44 -0.48 1.48
CA LEU A 15 -0.92 0.30 0.37
C LEU A 15 -0.70 -0.63 -0.83
N ILE A 16 -0.99 -0.11 -2.02
CA ILE A 16 -0.81 -0.87 -3.25
C ILE A 16 0.11 -0.08 -4.17
N LEU A 17 1.24 -0.68 -4.53
CA LEU A 17 2.20 -0.10 -5.43
C LEU A 17 1.91 -0.69 -6.82
N ALA A 18 1.31 0.10 -7.68
CA ALA A 18 0.92 -0.33 -9.02
C ALA A 18 1.32 0.72 -10.02
N GLY A 19 1.53 0.33 -11.26
CA GLY A 19 2.01 1.24 -12.29
C GLY A 19 0.95 2.15 -12.86
N THR A 20 -0.32 1.72 -12.81
CA THR A 20 -1.43 2.51 -13.37
C THR A 20 -2.64 2.42 -12.45
N SER A 21 -3.58 3.34 -12.63
CA SER A 21 -4.79 3.33 -11.82
C SER A 21 -5.64 2.08 -12.08
N SER A 22 -5.63 1.58 -13.31
CA SER A 22 -6.34 0.35 -13.63
C SER A 22 -5.75 -0.83 -12.87
N GLN A 23 -4.43 -0.88 -12.80
CA GLN A 23 -3.76 -1.94 -12.05
C GLN A 23 -4.05 -1.83 -10.56
N TYR A 24 -4.09 -0.60 -10.06
CA TYR A 24 -4.45 -0.39 -8.65
C TYR A 24 -5.85 -0.95 -8.37
N THR A 25 -6.81 -0.64 -9.24
CA THR A 25 -8.17 -1.12 -9.06
C THR A 25 -8.23 -2.64 -9.12
N GLU A 26 -7.49 -3.23 -10.05
CA GLU A 26 -7.46 -4.68 -10.19
C GLU A 26 -6.85 -5.34 -8.94
N ALA A 27 -5.75 -4.81 -8.45
CA ALA A 27 -5.12 -5.35 -7.25
C ALA A 27 -6.04 -5.24 -6.05
N ARG A 28 -6.74 -4.11 -5.92
CA ARG A 28 -7.67 -3.92 -4.83
C ARG A 28 -8.79 -4.97 -4.87
N ARG A 29 -9.27 -5.30 -6.06
CA ARG A 29 -10.28 -6.34 -6.22
C ARG A 29 -9.74 -7.72 -5.87
N LEU A 30 -8.52 -8.01 -6.30
CA LEU A 30 -7.91 -9.29 -5.99
C LEU A 30 -7.75 -9.48 -4.49
N LEU A 31 -7.49 -8.42 -3.77
CA LEU A 31 -7.34 -8.44 -2.33
C LEU A 31 -8.67 -8.28 -1.60
N GLU A 32 -9.74 -8.08 -2.34
CA GLU A 32 -11.09 -7.93 -1.78
C GLU A 32 -11.17 -6.75 -0.80
N LEU A 33 -10.52 -5.65 -1.16
CA LEU A 33 -10.52 -4.45 -0.33
C LEU A 33 -11.47 -3.41 -0.89
N ILE A 34 -12.22 -2.78 0.00
CA ILE A 34 -13.05 -1.65 -0.43
C ILE A 34 -12.16 -0.40 -0.49
N PRO A 35 -12.59 0.65 -1.19
CA PRO A 35 -11.72 1.81 -1.43
C PRO A 35 -11.11 2.43 -0.19
N ARG A 36 -11.85 2.47 0.91
CA ARG A 36 -11.29 3.13 2.11
C ARG A 36 -10.30 2.26 2.86
N GLN A 37 -10.12 1.01 2.46
CA GLN A 37 -9.15 0.11 3.08
C GLN A 37 -7.81 0.12 2.36
N ALA A 38 -7.72 0.79 1.22
CA ALA A 38 -6.53 0.75 0.40
C ALA A 38 -6.17 2.14 -0.11
N ALA A 39 -4.91 2.33 -0.44
CA ALA A 39 -4.46 3.55 -1.08
C ALA A 39 -3.42 3.22 -2.12
N TRP A 40 -3.42 3.95 -3.22
CA TRP A 40 -2.47 3.75 -4.31
C TRP A 40 -1.20 4.51 -3.97
N LEU A 41 -0.11 3.77 -3.81
CA LEU A 41 1.18 4.35 -3.46
C LEU A 41 1.90 4.75 -4.74
N THR A 42 2.04 6.05 -4.99
CA THR A 42 2.67 6.55 -6.21
C THR A 42 3.87 7.46 -5.92
N ARG A 43 4.14 7.76 -4.65
CA ARG A 43 5.27 8.62 -4.30
C ARG A 43 5.70 8.34 -2.86
N PRO A 44 6.93 8.69 -2.52
CA PRO A 44 7.45 8.39 -1.18
C PRO A 44 6.64 9.02 -0.07
N ALA A 45 6.03 10.19 -0.34
CA ALA A 45 5.25 10.87 0.69
C ALA A 45 4.07 10.03 1.18
N GLY A 46 3.62 9.08 0.38
CA GLY A 46 2.54 8.20 0.80
C GLY A 46 2.89 7.31 1.97
N LEU A 47 4.18 7.18 2.28
CA LEU A 47 4.65 6.38 3.40
C LEU A 47 4.95 7.20 4.64
N LYS A 48 4.84 8.53 4.53
CA LYS A 48 5.22 9.40 5.61
C LYS A 48 4.36 9.15 6.84
N GLY A 49 5.01 9.01 7.98
CA GLY A 49 4.29 8.79 9.23
C GLY A 49 3.84 7.37 9.47
N LEU A 50 4.09 6.46 8.53
CA LEU A 50 3.70 5.07 8.70
C LEU A 50 4.87 4.24 9.20
N SER A 51 4.55 3.26 10.04
CA SER A 51 5.54 2.37 10.59
C SER A 51 5.12 0.95 10.27
N ASN A 52 5.98 0.20 9.64
CA ASN A 52 5.70 -1.19 9.25
C ASN A 52 4.45 -1.33 8.41
N PRO A 53 4.24 -0.49 7.38
CA PRO A 53 3.03 -0.60 6.58
C PRO A 53 3.06 -1.86 5.73
N LYS A 54 1.87 -2.34 5.36
CA LYS A 54 1.76 -3.48 4.46
C LYS A 54 1.56 -2.96 3.05
N VAL A 55 2.40 -3.40 2.14
CA VAL A 55 2.41 -2.88 0.76
C VAL A 55 2.41 -4.04 -0.21
N TYR A 56 1.44 -4.04 -1.13
CA TYR A 56 1.40 -5.03 -2.20
C TYR A 56 1.90 -4.40 -3.49
N ARG A 57 2.76 -5.11 -4.22
CA ARG A 57 3.26 -4.65 -5.52
C ARG A 57 2.55 -5.43 -6.63
N PHE A 58 2.08 -4.71 -7.64
CA PHE A 58 1.29 -5.31 -8.69
C PHE A 58 1.55 -4.65 -10.04
N GLY A 59 1.58 -5.43 -11.09
CA GLY A 59 1.68 -4.92 -12.47
C GLY A 59 2.99 -4.22 -12.73
N SER A 60 2.90 -3.09 -13.43
CA SER A 60 4.09 -2.38 -13.88
C SER A 60 4.58 -1.36 -12.86
N TRP A 61 4.57 -1.73 -11.59
CA TRP A 61 4.95 -0.82 -10.51
C TRP A 61 6.38 -0.26 -10.70
N ARG A 62 7.25 -1.00 -11.37
CA ARG A 62 8.61 -0.53 -11.60
C ARG A 62 8.67 0.65 -12.55
N SER A 63 7.60 0.92 -13.28
CA SER A 63 7.58 2.03 -14.21
C SER A 63 7.18 3.35 -13.58
N LEU A 64 6.86 3.37 -12.30
CA LEU A 64 6.51 4.61 -11.63
C LEU A 64 7.70 5.56 -11.62
N ALA A 65 7.41 6.85 -11.82
CA ALA A 65 8.46 7.85 -11.97
C ALA A 65 9.38 7.96 -10.75
N GLN A 66 8.82 7.76 -9.56
CA GLN A 66 9.60 7.92 -8.33
C GLN A 66 9.91 6.60 -7.66
N ILE A 67 9.99 5.52 -8.45
CA ILE A 67 10.11 4.19 -7.88
C ILE A 67 11.35 4.04 -6.99
N ASP A 68 12.48 4.62 -7.37
CA ASP A 68 13.68 4.47 -6.56
C ASP A 68 13.50 5.12 -5.19
N ALA A 69 12.91 6.29 -5.16
CA ALA A 69 12.65 6.98 -3.90
C ALA A 69 11.60 6.24 -3.08
N ILE A 70 10.62 5.64 -3.75
CA ILE A 70 9.60 4.85 -3.06
C ILE A 70 10.25 3.63 -2.41
N GLU A 71 11.13 2.95 -3.13
CA GLU A 71 11.78 1.76 -2.58
C GLU A 71 12.64 2.10 -1.37
N THR A 72 13.33 3.23 -1.41
CA THR A 72 14.10 3.68 -0.26
C THR A 72 13.18 3.94 0.93
N ALA A 73 12.06 4.61 0.67
CA ALA A 73 11.10 4.92 1.73
C ALA A 73 10.48 3.65 2.31
N LEU A 74 10.27 2.62 1.49
CA LEU A 74 9.75 1.34 1.98
C LEU A 74 10.72 0.70 2.97
N LEU A 75 11.99 0.76 2.67
CA LEU A 75 13.00 0.23 3.58
C LEU A 75 13.04 1.02 4.88
N GLU A 76 12.97 2.33 4.78
CA GLU A 76 13.02 3.19 5.96
C GLU A 76 11.80 2.98 6.85
N ALA A 77 10.65 2.74 6.26
CA ALA A 77 9.42 2.51 7.01
C ALA A 77 9.31 1.07 7.51
N LYS A 78 10.25 0.21 7.12
CA LYS A 78 10.23 -1.21 7.46
C LYS A 78 8.92 -1.84 6.98
N ALA A 79 8.58 -1.55 5.75
CA ALA A 79 7.33 -2.03 5.16
C ALA A 79 7.39 -3.53 4.93
N GLU A 80 6.23 -4.16 5.07
CA GLU A 80 6.07 -5.55 4.69
C GLU A 80 5.64 -5.53 3.23
N VAL A 81 6.49 -5.95 2.32
CA VAL A 81 6.24 -5.85 0.88
C VAL A 81 5.92 -7.23 0.32
N ILE A 82 4.79 -7.34 -0.36
CA ILE A 82 4.31 -8.60 -0.90
C ILE A 82 4.03 -8.41 -2.38
N ASP A 83 4.55 -9.29 -3.21
CA ASP A 83 4.26 -9.24 -4.64
C ASP A 83 3.00 -10.03 -4.94
N LEU A 84 2.11 -9.42 -5.69
CA LEU A 84 0.90 -10.09 -6.14
C LEU A 84 1.11 -10.81 -7.45
#